data_9d77e6bcfc118e4557551de0d71474f1
#
_entry.id   9d77e6bcfc118e4557551de0d71474f1
#
_cell.length_a   1.000
_cell.length_b   1.000
_cell.length_c   1.000
_cell.angle_alpha   90.00
_cell.angle_beta   90.00
_cell.angle_gamma   90.00
#
_symmetry.space_group_name_H-M   'P 1'
#
loop_
_entity.id
_entity.type
_entity.pdbx_description
1 polymer ?
#
loop_
_entity_poly.entity_id
_entity_poly.type
_entity_poly.pdbx_seq_one_letter_code
_entity_poly.pdbx_strand_id
1 'polypeptide(L)'
;TRDELSKLKFTQQQPHLLAGLRQLHEEVTSNPTLSERIRHKYRLKNTTGYSLNALLDFTDPFDILAHLMIGSEGTLGFINDISYHTVPDYPYKASCLLVYADIETTCLAVTELASTPVAAVELMDGRALRSIANLAGMPDFIKALDLEAAALLIEVQAETRDELKDKCAQAMAAIERFTLLNQVPFTQDKTVCDNLWAMRKGMFPAVGAVRETGTTVVIEDVAFHVEHLAAAVRKLTELLVRFGYDEAIIFGHALAGNLHFVFTQGFDSEQERQRYGDFMAAVTQLVAVEYQGSLKAEHGTGRNMAPFVE
;
A
#
# COMPACT_ATOMS: atom_id res chain seq x y z
N THR A 1 25.49 -10.49 4.35
CA THR A 1 26.58 -10.64 3.36
C THR A 1 26.63 -12.07 2.83
N ARG A 2 26.99 -12.25 1.56
CA ARG A 2 27.21 -13.57 0.92
C ARG A 2 28.67 -14.00 0.96
N ASP A 3 29.58 -13.11 1.39
CA ASP A 3 30.99 -13.39 1.49
C ASP A 3 31.29 -14.20 2.77
N GLU A 4 31.76 -15.43 2.60
CA GLU A 4 32.02 -16.37 3.70
C GLU A 4 33.11 -15.88 4.66
N LEU A 5 34.11 -15.17 4.17
CA LEU A 5 35.16 -14.62 5.02
C LEU A 5 34.61 -13.50 5.92
N SER A 6 33.74 -12.66 5.38
CA SER A 6 33.06 -11.62 6.15
C SER A 6 32.09 -12.22 7.18
N LYS A 7 31.37 -13.28 6.85
CA LYS A 7 30.54 -14.03 7.80
C LYS A 7 31.37 -14.61 8.94
N LEU A 8 32.51 -15.24 8.61
CA LEU A 8 33.39 -15.83 9.61
C LEU A 8 33.94 -14.76 10.55
N LYS A 9 34.44 -13.66 10.02
CA LYS A 9 34.95 -12.52 10.80
C LYS A 9 33.85 -11.93 11.71
N PHE A 10 32.65 -11.74 11.19
CA PHE A 10 31.52 -11.24 11.97
C PHE A 10 31.12 -12.22 13.09
N THR A 11 31.11 -13.52 12.82
CA THR A 11 30.84 -14.57 13.81
C THR A 11 31.82 -14.52 14.99
N GLN A 12 33.10 -14.26 14.70
CA GLN A 12 34.10 -14.09 15.74
C GLN A 12 33.94 -12.80 16.55
N GLN A 13 33.51 -11.72 15.91
CA GLN A 13 33.35 -10.42 16.55
C GLN A 13 32.04 -10.27 17.31
N GLN A 14 30.96 -10.93 16.86
CA GLN A 14 29.60 -10.77 17.38
C GLN A 14 28.89 -12.11 17.67
N PRO A 15 29.54 -13.04 18.45
CA PRO A 15 28.99 -14.36 18.70
C PRO A 15 27.67 -14.32 19.47
N HIS A 16 27.53 -13.35 20.40
CA HIS A 16 26.30 -13.20 21.19
C HIS A 16 25.11 -12.74 20.36
N LEU A 17 25.31 -11.84 19.39
CA LEU A 17 24.24 -11.40 18.51
C LEU A 17 23.69 -12.56 17.67
N LEU A 18 24.59 -13.35 17.07
CA LEU A 18 24.18 -14.50 16.27
C LEU A 18 23.53 -15.61 17.12
N ALA A 19 24.00 -15.82 18.35
CA ALA A 19 23.35 -16.73 19.29
C ALA A 19 21.94 -16.27 19.68
N GLY A 20 21.76 -14.97 19.95
CA GLY A 20 20.47 -14.37 20.25
C GLY A 20 19.48 -14.50 19.09
N LEU A 21 19.92 -14.30 17.85
CA LEU A 21 19.06 -14.47 16.67
C LEU A 21 18.60 -15.93 16.50
N ARG A 22 19.47 -16.91 16.75
CA ARG A 22 19.10 -18.32 16.73
C ARG A 22 18.09 -18.65 17.84
N GLN A 23 18.31 -18.12 19.05
CA GLN A 23 17.37 -18.29 20.14
C GLN A 23 16.00 -17.72 19.82
N LEU A 24 15.91 -16.48 19.26
CA LEU A 24 14.66 -15.89 18.84
C LEU A 24 13.96 -16.72 17.74
N HIS A 25 14.72 -17.23 16.78
CA HIS A 25 14.18 -18.16 15.76
C HIS A 25 13.58 -19.42 16.41
N GLU A 26 14.29 -20.05 17.36
CA GLU A 26 13.82 -21.24 18.09
C GLU A 26 12.58 -20.92 18.92
N GLU A 27 12.54 -19.78 19.64
CA GLU A 27 11.39 -19.34 20.44
C GLU A 27 10.15 -19.14 19.58
N VAL A 28 10.29 -18.49 18.42
CA VAL A 28 9.18 -18.25 17.50
C VAL A 28 8.73 -19.55 16.83
N THR A 29 9.64 -20.35 16.33
CA THR A 29 9.30 -21.58 15.58
C THR A 29 8.75 -22.69 16.49
N SER A 30 9.17 -22.74 17.76
CA SER A 30 8.64 -23.70 18.73
C SER A 30 7.28 -23.31 19.34
N ASN A 31 6.81 -22.09 19.07
CA ASN A 31 5.49 -21.60 19.52
C ASN A 31 4.50 -21.55 18.34
N PRO A 32 3.62 -22.57 18.16
CA PRO A 32 2.71 -22.62 17.03
C PRO A 32 1.75 -21.43 16.95
N THR A 33 1.26 -20.93 18.10
CA THR A 33 0.32 -19.80 18.15
C THR A 33 0.99 -18.53 17.66
N LEU A 34 2.22 -18.25 18.10
CA LEU A 34 2.98 -17.08 17.67
C LEU A 34 3.37 -17.19 16.19
N SER A 35 3.85 -18.35 15.76
CA SER A 35 4.19 -18.61 14.36
C SER A 35 3.01 -18.38 13.42
N GLU A 36 1.81 -18.87 13.79
CA GLU A 36 0.61 -18.70 12.96
C GLU A 36 0.17 -17.23 12.93
N ARG A 37 0.24 -16.53 14.05
CA ARG A 37 -0.06 -15.09 14.11
C ARG A 37 0.88 -14.28 13.20
N ILE A 38 2.19 -14.56 13.23
CA ILE A 38 3.16 -13.90 12.37
C ILE A 38 2.84 -14.21 10.90
N ARG A 39 2.65 -15.49 10.52
CA ARG A 39 2.29 -15.87 9.15
C ARG A 39 1.03 -15.18 8.67
N HIS A 40 0.01 -15.09 9.52
CA HIS A 40 -1.24 -14.41 9.19
C HIS A 40 -1.02 -12.93 8.88
N LYS A 41 -0.33 -12.22 9.76
CA LYS A 41 -0.05 -10.78 9.62
C LYS A 41 0.79 -10.46 8.38
N TYR A 42 1.73 -11.32 8.02
CA TYR A 42 2.61 -11.12 6.86
C TYR A 42 2.09 -11.72 5.55
N ARG A 43 0.82 -12.15 5.49
CA ARG A 43 0.08 -12.33 4.23
C ARG A 43 -0.21 -10.99 3.55
N LEU A 44 -0.28 -9.92 4.33
CA LEU A 44 -0.41 -8.55 3.87
C LEU A 44 0.96 -7.87 3.86
N LYS A 45 1.08 -6.78 3.10
CA LYS A 45 2.17 -5.83 3.32
C LYS A 45 2.10 -5.33 4.77
N ASN A 46 3.19 -5.45 5.49
CA ASN A 46 3.23 -5.07 6.89
C ASN A 46 4.62 -4.57 7.28
N THR A 47 4.68 -3.30 7.63
CA THR A 47 5.88 -2.64 8.17
C THR A 47 5.59 -2.05 9.56
N THR A 48 4.57 -2.56 10.26
CA THR A 48 4.27 -2.19 11.64
C THR A 48 5.23 -2.93 12.58
N GLY A 49 6.10 -2.21 13.26
CA GLY A 49 7.17 -2.78 14.06
C GLY A 49 8.29 -3.39 13.22
N TYR A 50 8.97 -4.39 13.76
CA TYR A 50 10.04 -5.10 13.06
C TYR A 50 9.50 -6.22 12.18
N SER A 51 10.26 -6.59 11.14
CA SER A 51 9.93 -7.67 10.20
C SER A 51 10.06 -9.06 10.85
N LEU A 52 9.16 -9.39 11.80
CA LEU A 52 9.21 -10.62 12.59
C LEU A 52 9.08 -11.89 11.75
N ASN A 53 8.52 -11.81 10.53
CA ASN A 53 8.51 -12.92 9.58
C ASN A 53 9.91 -13.40 9.23
N ALA A 54 10.95 -12.57 9.32
CA ALA A 54 12.33 -12.97 9.13
C ALA A 54 12.74 -14.13 10.04
N LEU A 55 12.15 -14.23 11.25
CA LEU A 55 12.37 -15.31 12.19
C LEU A 55 11.68 -16.64 11.81
N LEU A 56 10.78 -16.61 10.82
CA LEU A 56 10.11 -17.80 10.29
C LEU A 56 10.60 -18.17 8.88
N ASP A 57 10.91 -17.16 8.07
CA ASP A 57 11.25 -17.35 6.66
C ASP A 57 12.71 -17.79 6.48
N PHE A 58 13.58 -17.52 7.47
CA PHE A 58 15.01 -17.82 7.41
C PHE A 58 15.48 -18.59 8.64
N THR A 59 16.50 -19.45 8.42
CA THR A 59 17.17 -20.21 9.48
C THR A 59 18.63 -19.73 9.72
N ASP A 60 19.29 -19.16 8.66
CA ASP A 60 20.62 -18.55 8.80
C ASP A 60 20.49 -17.23 9.56
N PRO A 61 21.18 -17.04 10.70
CA PRO A 61 21.10 -15.79 11.46
C PRO A 61 21.57 -14.56 10.68
N PHE A 62 22.37 -14.70 9.64
CA PHE A 62 22.71 -13.58 8.76
C PHE A 62 21.56 -13.15 7.87
N ASP A 63 20.78 -14.11 7.36
CA ASP A 63 19.60 -13.81 6.57
C ASP A 63 18.49 -13.23 7.46
N ILE A 64 18.31 -13.78 8.68
CA ILE A 64 17.40 -13.21 9.69
C ILE A 64 17.78 -11.76 9.97
N LEU A 65 19.04 -11.47 10.28
CA LEU A 65 19.50 -10.11 10.57
C LEU A 65 19.27 -9.17 9.37
N ALA A 66 19.63 -9.60 8.16
CA ALA A 66 19.46 -8.80 6.96
C ALA A 66 17.99 -8.40 6.73
N HIS A 67 17.04 -9.30 6.98
CA HIS A 67 15.63 -9.04 6.77
C HIS A 67 14.98 -8.30 7.95
N LEU A 68 15.43 -8.49 9.20
CA LEU A 68 15.03 -7.65 10.33
C LEU A 68 15.43 -6.18 10.17
N MET A 69 16.51 -5.90 9.42
CA MET A 69 16.93 -4.52 9.13
C MET A 69 15.94 -3.78 8.22
N ILE A 70 15.16 -4.52 7.41
CA ILE A 70 14.15 -3.94 6.51
C ILE A 70 12.99 -3.42 7.35
N GLY A 71 12.65 -2.12 7.20
CA GLY A 71 11.61 -1.47 7.98
C GLY A 71 12.01 -1.13 9.42
N SER A 72 13.27 -1.32 9.82
CA SER A 72 13.74 -1.00 11.19
C SER A 72 13.93 0.49 11.46
N GLU A 73 13.82 1.34 10.46
CA GLU A 73 13.88 2.82 10.57
C GLU A 73 15.14 3.33 11.30
N GLY A 74 16.27 2.61 11.12
CA GLY A 74 17.55 2.93 11.74
C GLY A 74 17.70 2.54 13.22
N THR A 75 16.69 1.91 13.83
CA THR A 75 16.72 1.54 15.25
C THR A 75 17.56 0.30 15.55
N LEU A 76 17.72 -0.60 14.57
CA LEU A 76 18.56 -1.80 14.68
C LEU A 76 19.97 -1.62 14.14
N GLY A 77 20.17 -0.70 13.21
CA GLY A 77 21.45 -0.43 12.61
C GLY A 77 21.35 0.50 11.40
N PHE A 78 22.49 0.77 10.77
CA PHE A 78 22.60 1.58 9.56
C PHE A 78 22.90 0.70 8.34
N ILE A 79 22.09 0.82 7.29
CA ILE A 79 22.31 0.13 6.02
C ILE A 79 23.14 1.03 5.12
N ASN A 80 24.42 0.66 4.89
CA ASN A 80 25.33 1.40 4.03
C ASN A 80 25.18 0.99 2.56
N ASP A 81 25.06 -0.31 2.32
CA ASP A 81 24.95 -0.89 0.98
C ASP A 81 23.86 -1.97 0.98
N ILE A 82 23.13 -2.08 -0.14
CA ILE A 82 22.13 -3.10 -0.33
C ILE A 82 22.19 -3.67 -1.75
N SER A 83 22.08 -4.98 -1.87
CA SER A 83 21.97 -5.67 -3.16
C SER A 83 20.59 -6.28 -3.30
N TYR A 84 19.87 -5.90 -4.35
CA TYR A 84 18.55 -6.43 -4.66
C TYR A 84 18.60 -7.52 -5.72
N HIS A 85 17.69 -8.48 -5.64
CA HIS A 85 17.34 -9.29 -6.79
C HIS A 85 16.45 -8.46 -7.72
N THR A 86 16.74 -8.47 -9.01
CA THR A 86 15.92 -7.80 -10.01
C THR A 86 14.75 -8.70 -10.43
N VAL A 87 13.69 -8.07 -10.90
CA VAL A 87 12.55 -8.72 -11.54
C VAL A 87 12.59 -8.50 -13.06
N PRO A 88 11.96 -9.36 -13.89
CA PRO A 88 11.86 -9.12 -15.31
C PRO A 88 11.19 -7.77 -15.63
N ASP A 89 11.78 -7.03 -16.58
CA ASP A 89 11.15 -5.85 -17.17
C ASP A 89 10.58 -6.26 -18.52
N TYR A 90 9.27 -6.47 -18.58
CA TYR A 90 8.60 -6.97 -19.76
C TYR A 90 8.54 -5.88 -20.85
N PRO A 91 8.83 -6.25 -22.14
CA PRO A 91 8.92 -5.27 -23.23
C PRO A 91 7.56 -4.72 -23.68
N TYR A 92 6.47 -5.46 -23.44
CA TYR A 92 5.13 -5.03 -23.83
C TYR A 92 4.31 -4.72 -22.60
N LYS A 93 3.82 -3.47 -22.52
CA LYS A 93 3.01 -2.96 -21.43
C LYS A 93 1.80 -2.24 -22.00
N ALA A 94 0.66 -2.38 -21.33
CA ALA A 94 -0.54 -1.63 -21.64
C ALA A 94 -1.16 -1.14 -20.34
N SER A 95 -1.68 0.10 -20.35
CA SER A 95 -2.41 0.67 -19.22
C SER A 95 -3.82 1.08 -19.65
N CYS A 96 -4.77 1.01 -18.72
CA CYS A 96 -6.12 1.55 -18.91
C CYS A 96 -6.54 2.31 -17.64
N LEU A 97 -7.51 3.22 -17.79
CA LEU A 97 -8.18 3.88 -16.66
C LEU A 97 -9.67 3.56 -16.73
N LEU A 98 -10.22 2.97 -15.68
CA LEU A 98 -11.62 2.61 -15.59
C LEU A 98 -12.28 3.38 -14.46
N VAL A 99 -13.40 4.05 -14.72
CA VAL A 99 -14.11 4.87 -13.73
C VAL A 99 -15.46 4.25 -13.41
N TYR A 100 -15.74 4.10 -12.13
CA TYR A 100 -16.98 3.54 -11.59
C TYR A 100 -17.76 4.62 -10.81
N ALA A 101 -19.04 4.32 -10.53
CA ALA A 101 -19.95 5.25 -9.86
C ALA A 101 -19.55 5.52 -8.39
N ASP A 102 -18.93 4.54 -7.74
CA ASP A 102 -18.59 4.60 -6.33
C ASP A 102 -17.36 3.75 -6.00
N ILE A 103 -16.77 4.01 -4.85
CA ILE A 103 -15.55 3.33 -4.38
C ILE A 103 -15.80 1.86 -3.99
N GLU A 104 -17.01 1.52 -3.52
CA GLU A 104 -17.35 0.14 -3.16
C GLU A 104 -17.38 -0.76 -4.40
N THR A 105 -18.09 -0.33 -5.45
CA THR A 105 -18.12 -1.01 -6.76
C THR A 105 -16.68 -1.14 -7.32
N THR A 106 -15.87 -0.08 -7.20
CA THR A 106 -14.48 -0.08 -7.65
C THR A 106 -13.66 -1.15 -6.91
N CYS A 107 -13.81 -1.27 -5.59
CA CYS A 107 -13.11 -2.28 -4.79
C CYS A 107 -13.60 -3.70 -5.08
N LEU A 108 -14.89 -3.90 -5.37
CA LEU A 108 -15.40 -5.20 -5.82
C LEU A 108 -14.77 -5.62 -7.15
N ALA A 109 -14.57 -4.68 -8.08
CA ALA A 109 -13.85 -4.95 -9.31
C ALA A 109 -12.38 -5.35 -9.04
N VAL A 110 -11.71 -4.75 -8.05
CA VAL A 110 -10.36 -5.16 -7.64
C VAL A 110 -10.32 -6.62 -7.19
N THR A 111 -11.32 -7.08 -6.44
CA THR A 111 -11.39 -8.47 -5.97
C THR A 111 -11.42 -9.46 -7.14
N GLU A 112 -12.15 -9.15 -8.22
CA GLU A 112 -12.14 -9.99 -9.43
C GLU A 112 -10.81 -9.90 -10.18
N LEU A 113 -10.23 -8.70 -10.29
CA LEU A 113 -8.94 -8.48 -10.94
C LEU A 113 -7.78 -9.20 -10.23
N ALA A 114 -7.86 -9.42 -8.93
CA ALA A 114 -6.83 -10.10 -8.16
C ALA A 114 -6.55 -11.55 -8.63
N SER A 115 -7.52 -12.16 -9.31
CA SER A 115 -7.38 -13.50 -9.91
C SER A 115 -6.87 -13.49 -11.36
N THR A 116 -6.60 -12.31 -11.93
CA THR A 116 -6.21 -12.12 -13.32
C THR A 116 -4.71 -11.78 -13.45
N PRO A 117 -4.12 -11.90 -14.64
CA PRO A 117 -2.69 -11.64 -14.84
C PRO A 117 -2.34 -10.15 -14.99
N VAL A 118 -2.96 -9.28 -14.21
CA VAL A 118 -2.62 -7.86 -14.15
C VAL A 118 -1.34 -7.65 -13.33
N ALA A 119 -0.51 -6.69 -13.75
CA ALA A 119 0.74 -6.36 -13.07
C ALA A 119 0.57 -5.33 -11.96
N ALA A 120 -0.36 -4.38 -12.14
CA ALA A 120 -0.67 -3.36 -11.15
C ALA A 120 -2.14 -2.94 -11.27
N VAL A 121 -2.76 -2.62 -10.14
CA VAL A 121 -4.08 -1.99 -10.04
C VAL A 121 -4.00 -0.91 -8.98
N GLU A 122 -4.13 0.35 -9.39
CA GLU A 122 -4.12 1.52 -8.52
C GLU A 122 -5.53 2.05 -8.34
N LEU A 123 -5.99 2.13 -7.09
CA LEU A 123 -7.26 2.72 -6.71
C LEU A 123 -7.09 4.23 -6.51
N MET A 124 -8.09 5.01 -6.91
CA MET A 124 -8.17 6.46 -6.71
C MET A 124 -9.62 6.85 -6.47
N ASP A 125 -9.93 7.50 -5.33
CA ASP A 125 -11.25 8.03 -5.07
C ASP A 125 -11.55 9.33 -5.84
N GLY A 126 -12.79 9.79 -5.81
CA GLY A 126 -13.22 10.97 -6.57
C GLY A 126 -12.55 12.27 -6.09
N ARG A 127 -12.22 12.36 -4.79
CA ARG A 127 -11.49 13.51 -4.25
C ARG A 127 -10.04 13.52 -4.73
N ALA A 128 -9.40 12.36 -4.76
CA ALA A 128 -8.06 12.20 -5.34
C ALA A 128 -8.06 12.58 -6.83
N LEU A 129 -9.02 12.09 -7.61
CA LEU A 129 -9.18 12.46 -9.02
C LEU A 129 -9.42 13.97 -9.20
N ARG A 130 -10.26 14.58 -8.36
CA ARG A 130 -10.54 16.01 -8.38
C ARG A 130 -9.28 16.84 -8.09
N SER A 131 -8.43 16.39 -7.17
CA SER A 131 -7.22 17.13 -6.78
C SER A 131 -6.24 17.32 -7.93
N ILE A 132 -6.26 16.41 -8.92
CA ILE A 132 -5.34 16.41 -10.08
C ILE A 132 -6.04 16.78 -11.40
N ALA A 133 -7.31 17.08 -11.39
CA ALA A 133 -8.12 17.30 -12.62
C ALA A 133 -7.61 18.42 -13.55
N ASN A 134 -6.83 19.34 -13.02
CA ASN A 134 -6.26 20.46 -13.78
C ASN A 134 -4.81 20.22 -14.24
N LEU A 135 -4.21 19.05 -13.94
CA LEU A 135 -2.89 18.72 -14.45
C LEU A 135 -2.92 18.50 -15.97
N ALA A 136 -1.82 18.85 -16.62
CA ALA A 136 -1.69 18.64 -18.08
C ALA A 136 -1.75 17.14 -18.43
N GLY A 137 -2.43 16.82 -19.51
CA GLY A 137 -2.56 15.44 -20.01
C GLY A 137 -3.65 14.60 -19.34
N MET A 138 -4.45 15.21 -18.45
CA MET A 138 -5.60 14.52 -17.84
C MET A 138 -6.76 14.37 -18.83
N PRO A 139 -7.47 13.20 -18.82
CA PRO A 139 -8.71 13.05 -19.58
C PRO A 139 -9.75 14.10 -19.18
N ASP A 140 -10.41 14.72 -20.17
CA ASP A 140 -11.35 15.81 -19.93
C ASP A 140 -12.53 15.43 -19.01
N PHE A 141 -12.97 14.17 -19.07
CA PHE A 141 -14.08 13.69 -18.28
C PHE A 141 -13.82 13.72 -16.77
N ILE A 142 -12.54 13.72 -16.31
CA ILE A 142 -12.20 13.74 -14.86
C ILE A 142 -12.77 14.99 -14.18
N LYS A 143 -12.83 16.12 -14.88
CA LYS A 143 -13.38 17.38 -14.33
C LYS A 143 -14.88 17.32 -14.06
N ALA A 144 -15.59 16.43 -14.74
CA ALA A 144 -17.04 16.29 -14.64
C ALA A 144 -17.48 15.14 -13.72
N LEU A 145 -16.54 14.40 -13.12
CA LEU A 145 -16.87 13.31 -12.20
C LEU A 145 -17.40 13.83 -10.87
N ASP A 146 -18.38 13.12 -10.34
CA ASP A 146 -18.83 13.32 -8.95
C ASP A 146 -17.75 12.87 -7.96
N LEU A 147 -17.80 13.39 -6.73
CA LEU A 147 -16.87 13.02 -5.66
C LEU A 147 -17.04 11.59 -5.17
N GLU A 148 -18.19 10.97 -5.42
CA GLU A 148 -18.45 9.57 -5.11
C GLU A 148 -17.77 8.61 -6.09
N ALA A 149 -17.49 9.08 -7.33
CA ALA A 149 -16.84 8.25 -8.34
C ALA A 149 -15.44 7.81 -7.88
N ALA A 150 -15.01 6.65 -8.36
CA ALA A 150 -13.65 6.17 -8.13
C ALA A 150 -13.10 5.49 -9.39
N ALA A 151 -11.79 5.40 -9.49
CA ALA A 151 -11.12 4.86 -10.67
C ALA A 151 -10.08 3.80 -10.32
N LEU A 152 -9.86 2.90 -11.29
CA LEU A 152 -8.74 1.96 -11.32
C LEU A 152 -7.82 2.31 -12.49
N LEU A 153 -6.55 2.55 -12.22
CA LEU A 153 -5.48 2.52 -13.20
C LEU A 153 -4.89 1.11 -13.18
N ILE A 154 -4.99 0.41 -14.30
CA ILE A 154 -4.57 -0.99 -14.42
C ILE A 154 -3.41 -1.06 -15.40
N GLU A 155 -2.37 -1.82 -15.07
CA GLU A 155 -1.28 -2.17 -15.96
C GLU A 155 -1.19 -3.68 -16.18
N VAL A 156 -0.98 -4.06 -17.42
CA VAL A 156 -0.69 -5.43 -17.88
C VAL A 156 0.66 -5.45 -18.55
N GLN A 157 1.45 -6.49 -18.27
CA GLN A 157 2.79 -6.67 -18.84
C GLN A 157 2.94 -8.07 -19.43
N ALA A 158 3.71 -8.20 -20.52
CA ALA A 158 3.90 -9.47 -21.23
C ALA A 158 5.23 -9.53 -21.99
N GLU A 159 5.67 -10.75 -22.32
CA GLU A 159 6.84 -11.00 -23.16
C GLU A 159 6.54 -10.83 -24.66
N THR A 160 5.28 -11.02 -25.06
CA THR A 160 4.82 -10.90 -26.46
C THR A 160 3.57 -10.04 -26.57
N ARG A 161 3.30 -9.54 -27.81
CA ARG A 161 2.09 -8.74 -28.08
C ARG A 161 0.81 -9.57 -27.98
N ASP A 162 0.86 -10.83 -28.39
CA ASP A 162 -0.31 -11.71 -28.33
C ASP A 162 -0.66 -12.03 -26.85
N GLU A 163 0.35 -12.35 -26.05
CA GLU A 163 0.17 -12.53 -24.62
C GLU A 163 -0.39 -11.28 -23.93
N LEU A 164 0.11 -10.09 -24.29
CA LEU A 164 -0.42 -8.83 -23.77
C LEU A 164 -1.90 -8.66 -24.07
N LYS A 165 -2.29 -8.93 -25.33
CA LYS A 165 -3.68 -8.85 -25.78
C LYS A 165 -4.58 -9.81 -25.01
N ASP A 166 -4.13 -11.05 -24.82
CA ASP A 166 -4.88 -12.07 -24.10
C ASP A 166 -5.04 -11.72 -22.61
N LYS A 167 -3.99 -11.23 -21.97
CA LYS A 167 -4.03 -10.76 -20.57
C LYS A 167 -4.97 -9.56 -20.40
N CYS A 168 -4.93 -8.58 -21.30
CA CYS A 168 -5.87 -7.46 -21.30
C CYS A 168 -7.32 -7.93 -21.44
N ALA A 169 -7.59 -8.88 -22.36
CA ALA A 169 -8.92 -9.45 -22.54
C ALA A 169 -9.41 -10.20 -21.28
N GLN A 170 -8.55 -10.97 -20.63
CA GLN A 170 -8.86 -11.66 -19.37
C GLN A 170 -9.21 -10.66 -18.26
N ALA A 171 -8.43 -9.60 -18.10
CA ALA A 171 -8.71 -8.56 -17.13
C ALA A 171 -10.08 -7.89 -17.36
N MET A 172 -10.39 -7.53 -18.60
CA MET A 172 -11.69 -6.91 -18.94
C MET A 172 -12.86 -7.87 -18.75
N ALA A 173 -12.71 -9.15 -19.12
CA ALA A 173 -13.74 -10.17 -18.92
C ALA A 173 -14.08 -10.39 -17.45
N ALA A 174 -13.09 -10.34 -16.55
CA ALA A 174 -13.31 -10.52 -15.11
C ALA A 174 -14.21 -9.44 -14.51
N ILE A 175 -14.20 -8.24 -15.09
CA ILE A 175 -14.93 -7.08 -14.56
C ILE A 175 -16.10 -6.62 -15.44
N GLU A 176 -16.47 -7.38 -16.48
CA GLU A 176 -17.53 -7.00 -17.45
C GLU A 176 -18.90 -6.75 -16.81
N ARG A 177 -19.16 -7.39 -15.64
CA ARG A 177 -20.42 -7.20 -14.89
C ARG A 177 -20.56 -5.83 -14.23
N PHE A 178 -19.47 -5.08 -14.07
CA PHE A 178 -19.48 -3.77 -13.42
C PHE A 178 -19.66 -2.66 -14.46
N THR A 179 -20.63 -1.78 -14.23
CA THR A 179 -20.92 -0.67 -15.12
C THR A 179 -19.86 0.43 -14.98
N LEU A 180 -19.23 0.81 -16.08
CA LEU A 180 -18.29 1.92 -16.14
C LEU A 180 -19.01 3.24 -16.40
N LEU A 181 -18.65 4.31 -15.70
CA LEU A 181 -19.04 5.68 -16.03
C LEU A 181 -18.23 6.23 -17.20
N ASN A 182 -16.93 5.98 -17.18
CA ASN A 182 -15.97 6.41 -18.18
C ASN A 182 -14.77 5.47 -18.23
N GLN A 183 -14.01 5.55 -19.32
CA GLN A 183 -12.78 4.80 -19.45
C GLN A 183 -11.78 5.43 -20.43
N VAL A 184 -10.51 5.18 -20.19
CA VAL A 184 -9.45 5.14 -21.20
C VAL A 184 -9.16 3.66 -21.42
N PRO A 185 -9.47 3.07 -22.58
CA PRO A 185 -9.27 1.64 -22.83
C PRO A 185 -7.78 1.27 -22.77
N PHE A 186 -7.47 -0.02 -22.64
CA PHE A 186 -6.08 -0.49 -22.69
C PHE A 186 -5.36 0.05 -23.91
N THR A 187 -4.25 0.72 -23.67
CA THR A 187 -3.40 1.31 -24.71
C THR A 187 -1.92 1.00 -24.44
N GLN A 188 -1.15 0.90 -25.52
CA GLN A 188 0.30 0.84 -25.51
C GLN A 188 0.93 2.19 -25.91
N ASP A 189 0.12 3.23 -26.16
CA ASP A 189 0.64 4.57 -26.43
C ASP A 189 1.39 5.08 -25.21
N LYS A 190 2.70 5.24 -25.38
CA LYS A 190 3.59 5.65 -24.29
C LYS A 190 3.19 6.98 -23.67
N THR A 191 2.74 7.94 -24.47
CA THR A 191 2.36 9.27 -23.98
C THR A 191 1.12 9.17 -23.10
N VAL A 192 0.12 8.39 -23.54
CA VAL A 192 -1.11 8.17 -22.75
C VAL A 192 -0.77 7.43 -21.46
N CYS A 193 0.01 6.34 -21.50
CA CYS A 193 0.42 5.60 -20.33
C CYS A 193 1.20 6.49 -19.36
N ASP A 194 2.19 7.24 -19.84
CA ASP A 194 2.99 8.14 -18.99
C ASP A 194 2.11 9.20 -18.29
N ASN A 195 1.12 9.75 -18.98
CA ASN A 195 0.16 10.70 -18.41
C ASN A 195 -0.71 10.07 -17.33
N LEU A 196 -1.23 8.85 -17.56
CA LEU A 196 -2.03 8.12 -16.55
C LEU A 196 -1.20 7.82 -15.29
N TRP A 197 0.05 7.39 -15.44
CA TRP A 197 0.93 7.14 -14.31
C TRP A 197 1.39 8.44 -13.61
N ALA A 198 1.59 9.53 -14.37
CA ALA A 198 1.87 10.86 -13.81
C ALA A 198 0.69 11.38 -12.97
N MET A 199 -0.56 11.12 -13.41
CA MET A 199 -1.78 11.39 -12.65
C MET A 199 -1.69 10.74 -11.25
N ARG A 200 -1.43 9.44 -11.19
CA ARG A 200 -1.35 8.70 -9.92
C ARG A 200 -0.24 9.26 -8.99
N LYS A 201 0.91 9.62 -9.55
CA LYS A 201 2.05 10.18 -8.80
C LYS A 201 1.79 11.60 -8.29
N GLY A 202 0.91 12.36 -8.96
CA GLY A 202 0.62 13.76 -8.62
C GLY A 202 -0.32 13.96 -7.43
N MET A 203 -1.02 12.93 -6.96
CA MET A 203 -2.09 13.06 -5.95
C MET A 203 -1.59 13.54 -4.59
N PHE A 204 -0.55 12.95 -4.04
CA PHE A 204 -0.02 13.36 -2.74
C PHE A 204 0.50 14.81 -2.73
N PRO A 205 1.32 15.25 -3.70
CA PRO A 205 1.72 16.66 -3.77
C PRO A 205 0.55 17.64 -3.93
N ALA A 206 -0.53 17.25 -4.62
CA ALA A 206 -1.69 18.11 -4.84
C ALA A 206 -2.40 18.48 -3.53
N VAL A 207 -2.55 17.54 -2.59
CA VAL A 207 -3.14 17.83 -1.27
C VAL A 207 -2.28 18.82 -0.48
N GLY A 208 -0.97 18.64 -0.51
CA GLY A 208 -0.04 19.54 0.18
C GLY A 208 -0.08 20.97 -0.34
N ALA A 209 -0.37 21.15 -1.63
CA ALA A 209 -0.38 22.46 -2.27
C ALA A 209 -1.56 23.36 -1.88
N VAL A 210 -2.68 22.78 -1.45
CA VAL A 210 -3.94 23.52 -1.15
C VAL A 210 -4.29 23.56 0.34
N ARG A 211 -3.44 23.03 1.22
CA ARG A 211 -3.71 22.97 2.66
C ARG A 211 -3.79 24.37 3.30
N GLU A 212 -4.58 24.49 4.34
CA GLU A 212 -4.65 25.71 5.16
C GLU A 212 -3.34 25.97 5.90
N THR A 213 -2.99 27.26 6.06
CA THR A 213 -1.83 27.67 6.86
C THR A 213 -2.03 27.24 8.33
N GLY A 214 -0.99 26.67 8.94
CA GLY A 214 -1.06 26.15 10.32
C GLY A 214 -1.40 24.66 10.40
N THR A 215 -1.79 24.04 9.27
CA THR A 215 -2.02 22.59 9.21
C THR A 215 -0.82 21.83 8.65
N THR A 216 -0.74 20.55 8.97
CA THR A 216 0.19 19.61 8.34
C THR A 216 -0.57 18.56 7.51
N VAL A 217 0.08 18.04 6.49
CA VAL A 217 -0.43 16.90 5.74
C VAL A 217 -0.06 15.63 6.50
N VAL A 218 -1.05 14.80 6.79
CA VAL A 218 -0.88 13.45 7.34
C VAL A 218 -1.18 12.45 6.24
N ILE A 219 -0.25 11.55 6.02
CA ILE A 219 -0.45 10.37 5.16
C ILE A 219 -0.36 9.12 6.02
N GLU A 220 -1.38 8.30 5.97
CA GLU A 220 -1.42 6.99 6.58
C GLU A 220 -1.51 5.91 5.51
N ASP A 221 -1.12 4.71 5.87
CA ASP A 221 -0.81 3.63 4.96
C ASP A 221 -1.22 2.30 5.59
N VAL A 222 -2.39 1.82 5.24
CA VAL A 222 -2.99 0.61 5.81
C VAL A 222 -3.13 -0.49 4.75
N ALA A 223 -3.24 -1.74 5.19
CA ALA A 223 -3.56 -2.83 4.28
C ALA A 223 -4.67 -3.74 4.84
N PHE A 224 -5.54 -4.18 3.95
CA PHE A 224 -6.63 -5.12 4.18
C PHE A 224 -6.49 -6.33 3.26
N HIS A 225 -7.02 -7.47 3.64
CA HIS A 225 -7.23 -8.55 2.69
C HIS A 225 -8.18 -8.09 1.57
N VAL A 226 -7.84 -8.41 0.33
CA VAL A 226 -8.57 -7.92 -0.87
C VAL A 226 -10.07 -8.21 -0.81
N GLU A 227 -10.45 -9.37 -0.27
CA GLU A 227 -11.86 -9.74 -0.06
C GLU A 227 -12.62 -8.83 0.90
N HIS A 228 -11.92 -8.09 1.74
CA HIS A 228 -12.51 -7.14 2.69
C HIS A 228 -12.41 -5.68 2.23
N LEU A 229 -11.70 -5.43 1.12
CA LEU A 229 -11.34 -4.08 0.70
C LEU A 229 -12.55 -3.16 0.53
N ALA A 230 -13.61 -3.64 -0.13
CA ALA A 230 -14.83 -2.85 -0.36
C ALA A 230 -15.51 -2.42 0.95
N ALA A 231 -15.69 -3.35 1.89
CA ALA A 231 -16.30 -3.03 3.18
C ALA A 231 -15.39 -2.17 4.06
N ALA A 232 -14.09 -2.43 4.03
CA ALA A 232 -13.11 -1.68 4.82
C ALA A 232 -12.96 -0.23 4.35
N VAL A 233 -12.90 0.00 3.02
CA VAL A 233 -12.77 1.36 2.48
C VAL A 233 -14.01 2.20 2.74
N ARG A 234 -15.21 1.59 2.64
CA ARG A 234 -16.45 2.29 3.00
C ARG A 234 -16.44 2.75 4.45
N LYS A 235 -16.08 1.87 5.40
CA LYS A 235 -15.97 2.23 6.82
C LYS A 235 -14.87 3.26 7.09
N LEU A 236 -13.75 3.19 6.40
CA LEU A 236 -12.68 4.19 6.50
C LEU A 236 -13.18 5.56 6.03
N THR A 237 -13.91 5.63 4.93
CA THR A 237 -14.55 6.86 4.43
C THR A 237 -15.56 7.41 5.45
N GLU A 238 -16.40 6.55 6.04
CA GLU A 238 -17.34 6.93 7.10
C GLU A 238 -16.60 7.53 8.33
N LEU A 239 -15.45 6.95 8.72
CA LEU A 239 -14.62 7.50 9.79
C LEU A 239 -14.05 8.87 9.44
N LEU A 240 -13.50 9.04 8.24
CA LEU A 240 -12.97 10.33 7.79
C LEU A 240 -14.03 11.42 7.87
N VAL A 241 -15.23 11.18 7.34
CA VAL A 241 -16.37 12.11 7.42
C VAL A 241 -16.78 12.37 8.87
N ARG A 242 -16.93 11.32 9.68
CA ARG A 242 -17.32 11.42 11.10
C ARG A 242 -16.41 12.32 11.92
N PHE A 243 -15.11 12.30 11.61
CA PHE A 243 -14.11 13.11 12.30
C PHE A 243 -13.83 14.45 11.61
N GLY A 244 -14.60 14.82 10.57
CA GLY A 244 -14.49 16.11 9.87
C GLY A 244 -13.26 16.22 8.96
N TYR A 245 -12.84 15.11 8.36
CA TYR A 245 -11.80 15.06 7.33
C TYR A 245 -12.44 14.86 5.94
N ASP A 246 -13.43 15.70 5.63
CA ASP A 246 -14.25 15.57 4.40
C ASP A 246 -13.44 15.73 3.11
N GLU A 247 -12.31 16.42 3.18
CA GLU A 247 -11.40 16.63 2.03
C GLU A 247 -10.31 15.56 1.91
N ALA A 248 -10.32 14.54 2.78
CA ALA A 248 -9.36 13.45 2.70
C ALA A 248 -9.47 12.71 1.37
N ILE A 249 -8.34 12.31 0.82
CA ILE A 249 -8.26 11.47 -0.38
C ILE A 249 -7.84 10.06 -0.03
N ILE A 250 -8.37 9.08 -0.77
CA ILE A 250 -7.99 7.67 -0.67
C ILE A 250 -7.47 7.20 -2.02
N PHE A 251 -6.29 6.60 -2.00
CA PHE A 251 -5.70 5.96 -3.16
C PHE A 251 -4.77 4.82 -2.72
N GLY A 252 -4.38 3.91 -3.61
CA GLY A 252 -3.43 2.88 -3.18
C GLY A 252 -3.25 1.72 -4.16
N HIS A 253 -2.39 0.81 -3.74
CA HIS A 253 -2.02 -0.41 -4.47
C HIS A 253 -3.08 -1.50 -4.21
N ALA A 254 -4.17 -1.44 -4.97
CA ALA A 254 -5.39 -2.18 -4.66
C ALA A 254 -5.22 -3.71 -4.65
N LEU A 255 -4.38 -4.29 -5.52
CA LEU A 255 -4.09 -5.73 -5.51
C LEU A 255 -3.48 -6.23 -4.20
N ALA A 256 -2.73 -5.38 -3.52
CA ALA A 256 -2.16 -5.68 -2.22
C ALA A 256 -3.11 -5.31 -1.06
N GLY A 257 -4.33 -4.85 -1.35
CA GLY A 257 -5.24 -4.31 -0.35
C GLY A 257 -4.71 -3.08 0.39
N ASN A 258 -3.65 -2.46 -0.15
CA ASN A 258 -2.94 -1.36 0.47
C ASN A 258 -3.56 -0.02 0.06
N LEU A 259 -3.98 0.75 1.04
CA LEU A 259 -4.59 2.06 0.88
C LEU A 259 -3.78 3.13 1.60
N HIS A 260 -3.53 4.22 0.90
CA HIS A 260 -3.08 5.48 1.49
C HIS A 260 -4.29 6.38 1.66
N PHE A 261 -4.42 7.01 2.81
CA PHE A 261 -5.35 8.11 2.99
C PHE A 261 -4.60 9.33 3.49
N VAL A 262 -4.94 10.47 2.87
CA VAL A 262 -4.22 11.73 3.07
C VAL A 262 -5.21 12.79 3.49
N PHE A 263 -4.93 13.46 4.59
CA PHE A 263 -5.77 14.52 5.14
C PHE A 263 -4.90 15.64 5.76
N THR A 264 -5.51 16.75 6.08
CA THR A 264 -4.85 17.88 6.75
C THR A 264 -5.28 17.97 8.20
N GLN A 265 -4.35 18.27 9.10
CA GLN A 265 -4.58 18.35 10.54
C GLN A 265 -3.82 19.51 11.16
N GLY A 266 -4.53 20.34 11.94
CA GLY A 266 -3.94 21.28 12.88
C GLY A 266 -3.64 20.60 14.22
N PHE A 267 -2.66 21.15 14.97
CA PHE A 267 -2.30 20.64 16.30
C PHE A 267 -2.18 21.78 17.34
N ASP A 268 -2.66 22.97 17.03
CA ASP A 268 -2.48 24.16 17.87
C ASP A 268 -3.39 24.13 19.11
N SER A 269 -4.59 23.54 18.99
CA SER A 269 -5.54 23.42 20.09
C SER A 269 -5.60 22.01 20.69
N GLU A 270 -6.04 21.92 21.97
CA GLU A 270 -6.30 20.62 22.61
C GLU A 270 -7.41 19.84 21.90
N GLN A 271 -8.43 20.55 21.39
CA GLN A 271 -9.52 19.92 20.64
C GLN A 271 -9.03 19.25 19.36
N GLU A 272 -8.12 19.87 18.63
CA GLU A 272 -7.53 19.28 17.42
C GLU A 272 -6.68 18.04 17.75
N ARG A 273 -5.88 18.11 18.81
CA ARG A 273 -5.07 16.96 19.28
C ARG A 273 -5.97 15.81 19.71
N GLN A 274 -7.03 16.08 20.45
CA GLN A 274 -8.00 15.07 20.88
C GLN A 274 -8.71 14.45 19.67
N ARG A 275 -9.23 15.27 18.74
CA ARG A 275 -9.87 14.79 17.51
C ARG A 275 -8.96 13.85 16.74
N TYR A 276 -7.71 14.23 16.55
CA TYR A 276 -6.72 13.39 15.87
C TYR A 276 -6.46 12.07 16.63
N GLY A 277 -6.28 12.11 17.93
CA GLY A 277 -6.09 10.93 18.77
C GLY A 277 -7.27 9.96 18.69
N ASP A 278 -8.50 10.47 18.79
CA ASP A 278 -9.72 9.67 18.70
C ASP A 278 -9.90 9.07 17.31
N PHE A 279 -9.58 9.82 16.26
CA PHE A 279 -9.60 9.33 14.89
C PHE A 279 -8.60 8.17 14.70
N MET A 280 -7.35 8.34 15.13
CA MET A 280 -6.31 7.31 14.99
C MET A 280 -6.64 6.06 15.81
N ALA A 281 -7.24 6.20 16.99
CA ALA A 281 -7.74 5.08 17.76
C ALA A 281 -8.86 4.32 17.02
N ALA A 282 -9.80 5.05 16.40
CA ALA A 282 -10.88 4.45 15.61
C ALA A 282 -10.34 3.74 14.36
N VAL A 283 -9.36 4.32 13.66
CA VAL A 283 -8.67 3.67 12.53
C VAL A 283 -7.96 2.40 12.99
N THR A 284 -7.26 2.44 14.11
CA THR A 284 -6.56 1.26 14.66
C THR A 284 -7.56 0.15 14.98
N GLN A 285 -8.70 0.48 15.61
CA GLN A 285 -9.76 -0.48 15.90
C GLN A 285 -10.33 -1.10 14.61
N LEU A 286 -10.59 -0.28 13.59
CA LEU A 286 -11.09 -0.73 12.30
C LEU A 286 -10.09 -1.68 11.63
N VAL A 287 -8.83 -1.23 11.48
CA VAL A 287 -7.83 -1.94 10.69
C VAL A 287 -7.32 -3.19 11.41
N ALA A 288 -6.81 -3.04 12.64
CA ALA A 288 -6.10 -4.13 13.31
C ALA A 288 -7.05 -5.12 13.99
N VAL A 289 -8.18 -4.65 14.55
CA VAL A 289 -9.09 -5.50 15.33
C VAL A 289 -10.23 -6.05 14.46
N GLU A 290 -10.95 -5.18 13.76
CA GLU A 290 -12.12 -5.62 13.00
C GLU A 290 -11.75 -6.41 11.75
N TYR A 291 -10.77 -5.92 10.97
CA TYR A 291 -10.37 -6.55 9.71
C TYR A 291 -9.05 -7.33 9.79
N GLN A 292 -8.37 -7.34 10.94
CA GLN A 292 -7.07 -8.00 11.14
C GLN A 292 -6.01 -7.58 10.09
N GLY A 293 -6.13 -6.35 9.62
CA GLY A 293 -5.27 -5.73 8.62
C GLY A 293 -3.93 -5.27 9.20
N SER A 294 -3.17 -4.55 8.38
CA SER A 294 -1.91 -3.91 8.76
C SER A 294 -2.09 -2.41 8.92
N LEU A 295 -1.60 -1.86 10.03
CA LEU A 295 -1.63 -0.42 10.31
C LEU A 295 -0.59 0.37 9.50
N LYS A 296 0.45 -0.30 9.01
CA LYS A 296 1.46 0.23 8.09
C LYS A 296 1.83 -0.83 7.07
N ALA A 297 1.47 -0.58 5.82
CA ALA A 297 1.77 -1.49 4.73
C ALA A 297 3.23 -1.33 4.24
N GLU A 298 3.66 -0.09 3.96
CA GLU A 298 4.93 0.21 3.28
C GLU A 298 5.78 1.30 3.98
N HIS A 299 5.14 2.27 4.66
CA HIS A 299 5.80 3.50 5.11
C HIS A 299 6.58 3.37 6.43
N GLY A 300 6.69 2.16 6.98
CA GLY A 300 7.26 1.96 8.31
C GLY A 300 6.34 2.42 9.43
N THR A 301 6.69 2.11 10.67
CA THR A 301 5.86 2.43 11.84
C THR A 301 5.69 3.94 12.02
N GLY A 302 6.77 4.71 11.92
CA GLY A 302 6.75 6.15 12.10
C GLY A 302 6.25 6.57 13.49
N ARG A 303 6.09 7.88 13.69
CA ARG A 303 5.62 8.45 14.96
C ARG A 303 4.15 8.15 15.25
N ASN A 304 3.31 8.19 14.21
CA ASN A 304 1.86 8.09 14.36
C ASN A 304 1.41 6.71 14.80
N MET A 305 2.05 5.66 14.32
CA MET A 305 1.69 4.28 14.63
C MET A 305 2.50 3.65 15.76
N ALA A 306 3.58 4.29 16.21
CA ALA A 306 4.41 3.77 17.30
C ALA A 306 3.62 3.41 18.58
N PRO A 307 2.59 4.18 19.02
CA PRO A 307 1.78 3.81 20.18
C PRO A 307 0.92 2.55 20.01
N PHE A 308 0.73 2.08 18.77
CA PHE A 308 -0.15 0.97 18.41
C PHE A 308 0.59 -0.29 17.96
N VAL A 309 1.93 -0.32 18.08
CA VAL A 309 2.73 -1.52 17.81
C VAL A 309 2.46 -2.54 18.91
N GLU A 310 2.13 -3.77 18.51
CA GLU A 310 1.84 -4.89 19.41
C GLU A 310 3.12 -5.45 20.06
#